data_86621ff1f269cfca58ff73507343089c
#
_entry.id   86621ff1f269cfca58ff73507343089c
#
_cell.length_a   1.000
_cell.length_b   1.000
_cell.length_c   1.000
_cell.angle_alpha   90.00
_cell.angle_beta   90.00
_cell.angle_gamma   90.00
#
_symmetry.space_group_name_H-M   'P 1'
#
loop_
_entity.id
_entity.type
_entity.pdbx_description
1 polymer ?
#
loop_
_entity_poly.entity_id
_entity_poly.type
_entity_poly.pdbx_seq_one_letter_code
_entity_poly.pdbx_strand_id
1 'polypeptide(L)'
;PPLPGAAAAGAFPDHVLRLVRLTVSAARADGDLSIDERGVILEQARRVGAEALVTEELQTLRPLAEIVGGVTDPKLKADLYTLAFTLVRADESVTGAERIYLAQLAHQLGLDAAAAARLESGAAAHIDAEAGKPPASS
;
A
#
# COMPACT_ATOMS: atom_id res chain seq x y z
N PRO A 1 -15.68 -21.90 17.57
CA PRO A 1 -15.29 -21.35 16.29
C PRO A 1 -14.14 -20.36 16.44
N PRO A 2 -13.28 -20.26 15.44
CA PRO A 2 -12.18 -19.29 15.50
C PRO A 2 -12.69 -17.87 15.55
N LEU A 3 -11.87 -16.96 16.08
CA LEU A 3 -12.18 -15.55 16.07
C LEU A 3 -12.25 -15.05 14.63
N PRO A 4 -13.19 -14.14 14.30
CA PRO A 4 -13.37 -13.69 12.92
C PRO A 4 -12.09 -13.15 12.27
N GLY A 5 -11.29 -12.38 12.99
CA GLY A 5 -10.04 -11.85 12.45
C GLY A 5 -9.03 -12.93 12.13
N ALA A 6 -8.86 -13.88 13.05
CA ALA A 6 -7.94 -15.00 12.83
C ALA A 6 -8.40 -15.86 11.66
N ALA A 7 -9.70 -16.11 11.55
CA ALA A 7 -10.26 -16.87 10.44
C ALA A 7 -10.04 -16.14 9.12
N ALA A 8 -10.23 -14.83 9.10
CA ALA A 8 -10.03 -14.02 7.90
C ALA A 8 -8.58 -14.07 7.43
N ALA A 9 -7.63 -13.88 8.35
CA ALA A 9 -6.21 -13.93 8.04
C ALA A 9 -5.81 -15.28 7.48
N GLY A 10 -6.31 -16.37 8.07
CA GLY A 10 -6.01 -17.71 7.62
C GLY A 10 -6.63 -18.08 6.29
N ALA A 11 -7.63 -17.32 5.83
CA ALA A 11 -8.33 -17.60 4.58
C ALA A 11 -7.63 -17.02 3.35
N PHE A 12 -6.58 -16.20 3.54
CA PHE A 12 -5.92 -15.52 2.43
C PHE A 12 -4.47 -15.99 2.27
N PRO A 13 -3.98 -16.07 1.02
CA PRO A 13 -2.57 -16.35 0.77
C PRO A 13 -1.67 -15.24 1.36
N ASP A 14 -0.43 -15.59 1.67
CA ASP A 14 0.52 -14.64 2.25
C ASP A 14 0.71 -13.38 1.43
N HIS A 15 0.73 -13.50 0.10
CA HIS A 15 0.91 -12.33 -0.75
C HIS A 15 -0.29 -11.37 -0.69
N VAL A 16 -1.49 -11.90 -0.52
CA VAL A 16 -2.69 -11.06 -0.36
C VAL A 16 -2.66 -10.36 0.98
N LEU A 17 -2.27 -11.06 2.04
CA LEU A 17 -2.11 -10.45 3.37
C LEU A 17 -1.12 -9.29 3.31
N ARG A 18 0.02 -9.50 2.65
CA ARG A 18 1.04 -8.46 2.52
C ARG A 18 0.51 -7.24 1.77
N LEU A 19 -0.21 -7.45 0.68
CA LEU A 19 -0.79 -6.34 -0.09
C LEU A 19 -1.82 -5.55 0.72
N VAL A 20 -2.68 -6.24 1.46
CA VAL A 20 -3.66 -5.58 2.32
C VAL A 20 -2.96 -4.77 3.41
N ARG A 21 -1.97 -5.36 4.06
CA ARG A 21 -1.22 -4.70 5.12
C ARG A 21 -0.48 -3.47 4.61
N LEU A 22 0.14 -3.58 3.44
CA LEU A 22 0.84 -2.45 2.83
C LEU A 22 -0.15 -1.35 2.44
N THR A 23 -1.30 -1.70 1.88
CA THR A 23 -2.32 -0.74 1.50
C THR A 23 -2.81 0.06 2.70
N VAL A 24 -3.12 -0.60 3.80
CA VAL A 24 -3.56 0.07 5.03
C VAL A 24 -2.43 0.94 5.58
N SER A 25 -1.21 0.44 5.56
CA SER A 25 -0.02 1.17 6.02
C SER A 25 0.18 2.46 5.20
N ALA A 26 0.11 2.36 3.88
CA ALA A 26 0.27 3.52 3.00
C ALA A 26 -0.84 4.56 3.21
N ALA A 27 -2.05 4.09 3.44
CA ALA A 27 -3.18 4.99 3.71
C ALA A 27 -2.99 5.78 4.99
N ARG A 28 -2.19 5.27 5.92
CA ARG A 28 -1.88 5.94 7.19
C ARG A 28 -0.58 6.74 7.15
N ALA A 29 0.04 6.86 5.98
CA ALA A 29 1.38 7.45 5.89
C ALA A 29 1.45 8.89 6.38
N ASP A 30 0.39 9.67 6.26
CA ASP A 30 0.36 11.05 6.71
C ASP A 30 -0.40 11.25 8.02
N GLY A 31 -0.78 10.16 8.69
CA GLY A 31 -1.49 10.21 9.95
C GLY A 31 -2.60 9.17 10.01
N ASP A 32 -3.39 9.23 11.09
CA ASP A 32 -4.46 8.28 11.26
C ASP A 32 -5.61 8.57 10.29
N LEU A 33 -6.33 7.52 9.94
CA LEU A 33 -7.43 7.63 9.00
C LEU A 33 -8.68 8.23 9.66
N SER A 34 -9.37 9.11 8.94
CA SER A 34 -10.66 9.62 9.39
C SER A 34 -11.71 8.50 9.28
N ILE A 35 -12.86 8.73 9.90
CA ILE A 35 -13.98 7.79 9.83
C ILE A 35 -14.41 7.61 8.37
N ASP A 36 -14.46 8.69 7.61
CA ASP A 36 -14.85 8.63 6.20
C ASP A 36 -13.86 7.82 5.37
N GLU A 37 -12.56 8.04 5.60
CA GLU A 37 -11.52 7.30 4.89
C GLU A 37 -11.57 5.81 5.22
N ARG A 38 -11.78 5.46 6.48
CA ARG A 38 -11.95 4.07 6.89
C ARG A 38 -13.17 3.45 6.22
N GLY A 39 -14.26 4.20 6.13
CA GLY A 39 -15.47 3.74 5.46
C GLY A 39 -15.26 3.39 4.00
N VAL A 40 -14.51 4.22 3.28
CA VAL A 40 -14.19 3.97 1.88
C VAL A 40 -13.36 2.70 1.73
N ILE A 41 -12.33 2.53 2.57
CA ILE A 41 -11.48 1.34 2.52
C ILE A 41 -12.29 0.08 2.82
N LEU A 42 -13.16 0.13 3.83
CA LEU A 42 -13.98 -1.03 4.20
C LEU A 42 -14.99 -1.36 3.11
N GLU A 43 -15.55 -0.37 2.44
CA GLU A 43 -16.48 -0.61 1.34
C GLU A 43 -15.79 -1.32 0.17
N GLN A 44 -14.58 -0.89 -0.17
CA GLN A 44 -13.78 -1.55 -1.20
C GLN A 44 -13.43 -2.98 -0.79
N ALA A 45 -13.09 -3.18 0.48
CA ALA A 45 -12.77 -4.49 1.00
C ALA A 45 -13.98 -5.43 0.95
N ARG A 46 -15.16 -4.90 1.23
CA ARG A 46 -16.40 -5.68 1.19
C ARG A 46 -16.65 -6.24 -0.21
N ARG A 47 -16.36 -5.46 -1.24
CA ARG A 47 -16.57 -5.88 -2.63
C ARG A 47 -15.74 -7.10 -3.03
N VAL A 48 -14.61 -7.30 -2.38
CA VAL A 48 -13.70 -8.41 -2.69
C VAL A 48 -13.66 -9.47 -1.57
N GLY A 49 -14.58 -9.37 -0.60
CA GLY A 49 -14.68 -10.35 0.47
C GLY A 49 -13.60 -10.24 1.52
N ALA A 50 -12.93 -9.11 1.63
CA ALA A 50 -11.81 -8.91 2.55
C ALA A 50 -12.15 -7.98 3.73
N GLU A 51 -13.43 -7.72 3.99
CA GLU A 51 -13.83 -6.75 5.02
C GLU A 51 -13.29 -7.12 6.41
N ALA A 52 -13.38 -8.38 6.79
CA ALA A 52 -12.93 -8.80 8.11
C ALA A 52 -11.40 -8.62 8.26
N LEU A 53 -10.65 -8.94 7.22
CA LEU A 53 -9.21 -8.79 7.22
C LEU A 53 -8.81 -7.32 7.33
N VAL A 54 -9.44 -6.46 6.57
CA VAL A 54 -9.15 -5.02 6.59
C VAL A 54 -9.58 -4.41 7.92
N THR A 55 -10.71 -4.82 8.48
CA THR A 55 -11.16 -4.36 9.80
C THR A 55 -10.11 -4.67 10.85
N GLU A 56 -9.57 -5.88 10.85
CA GLU A 56 -8.52 -6.27 11.77
C GLU A 56 -7.27 -5.43 11.57
N GLU A 57 -6.86 -5.22 10.34
CA GLU A 57 -5.65 -4.47 10.02
C GLU A 57 -5.79 -2.99 10.39
N LEU A 58 -6.97 -2.40 10.25
CA LEU A 58 -7.24 -1.03 10.64
C LEU A 58 -7.10 -0.81 12.15
N GLN A 59 -7.22 -1.87 12.94
CA GLN A 59 -7.07 -1.82 14.39
C GLN A 59 -5.67 -2.16 14.86
N THR A 60 -4.77 -2.48 13.93
CA THR A 60 -3.42 -2.94 14.24
C THR A 60 -2.40 -1.91 13.78
N LEU A 61 -1.44 -1.58 14.64
CA LEU A 61 -0.30 -0.75 14.26
C LEU A 61 0.86 -1.68 13.92
N ARG A 62 0.99 -2.01 12.66
CA ARG A 62 1.98 -2.97 12.18
C ARG A 62 3.19 -2.26 11.60
N PRO A 63 4.42 -2.55 12.09
CA PRO A 63 5.62 -1.93 11.56
C PRO A 63 5.88 -2.35 10.11
N LEU A 64 6.48 -1.45 9.33
CA LEU A 64 6.86 -1.77 7.97
C LEU A 64 7.77 -3.00 7.88
N ALA A 65 8.69 -3.13 8.83
CA ALA A 65 9.60 -4.28 8.87
C ALA A 65 8.82 -5.60 8.91
N GLU A 66 7.69 -5.63 9.61
CA GLU A 66 6.86 -6.83 9.69
C GLU A 66 6.10 -7.07 8.39
N ILE A 67 5.64 -5.99 7.76
CA ILE A 67 4.87 -6.09 6.51
C ILE A 67 5.73 -6.64 5.38
N VAL A 68 6.94 -6.15 5.24
CA VAL A 68 7.82 -6.50 4.11
C VAL A 68 8.96 -7.44 4.51
N GLY A 69 8.98 -7.90 5.75
CA GLY A 69 10.01 -8.82 6.22
C GLY A 69 10.00 -10.10 5.41
N GLY A 70 11.18 -10.60 5.10
CA GLY A 70 11.32 -11.85 4.35
C GLY A 70 11.21 -11.70 2.83
N VAL A 71 10.91 -10.52 2.32
CA VAL A 71 10.88 -10.28 0.88
C VAL A 71 12.31 -10.21 0.35
N THR A 72 12.66 -11.13 -0.54
CA THR A 72 14.00 -11.21 -1.12
C THR A 72 14.02 -11.02 -2.63
N ASP A 73 12.90 -11.26 -3.29
CA ASP A 73 12.80 -11.13 -4.75
C ASP A 73 12.88 -9.66 -5.16
N PRO A 74 13.86 -9.26 -5.98
CA PRO A 74 14.02 -7.87 -6.40
C PRO A 74 12.78 -7.31 -7.11
N LYS A 75 12.11 -8.12 -7.91
CA LYS A 75 10.91 -7.67 -8.61
C LYS A 75 9.78 -7.39 -7.61
N LEU A 76 9.60 -8.25 -6.63
CA LEU A 76 8.58 -8.05 -5.61
C LEU A 76 8.87 -6.80 -4.78
N LYS A 77 10.14 -6.58 -4.41
CA LYS A 77 10.55 -5.36 -3.72
C LYS A 77 10.16 -4.11 -4.50
N ALA A 78 10.47 -4.10 -5.80
CA ALA A 78 10.12 -2.99 -6.67
C ALA A 78 8.62 -2.80 -6.78
N ASP A 79 7.87 -3.89 -6.93
CA ASP A 79 6.42 -3.84 -7.06
C ASP A 79 5.77 -3.30 -5.79
N LEU A 80 6.23 -3.74 -4.62
CA LEU A 80 5.69 -3.27 -3.34
C LEU A 80 5.95 -1.78 -3.13
N TYR A 81 7.16 -1.32 -3.44
CA TYR A 81 7.49 0.09 -3.33
C TYR A 81 6.65 0.94 -4.28
N THR A 82 6.52 0.50 -5.53
CA THR A 82 5.72 1.18 -6.55
C THR A 82 4.26 1.26 -6.14
N LEU A 83 3.72 0.17 -5.60
CA LEU A 83 2.33 0.16 -5.11
C LEU A 83 2.14 1.20 -4.01
N ALA A 84 3.02 1.21 -3.01
CA ALA A 84 2.92 2.17 -1.91
C ALA A 84 3.04 3.61 -2.41
N PHE A 85 3.97 3.87 -3.31
CA PHE A 85 4.13 5.21 -3.88
C PHE A 85 2.87 5.64 -4.64
N THR A 86 2.30 4.74 -5.43
CA THR A 86 1.07 5.03 -6.19
C THR A 86 -0.08 5.35 -5.25
N LEU A 87 -0.23 4.59 -4.17
CA LEU A 87 -1.28 4.82 -3.18
C LEU A 87 -1.10 6.17 -2.48
N VAL A 88 0.14 6.49 -2.11
CA VAL A 88 0.47 7.74 -1.42
C VAL A 88 0.25 8.93 -2.35
N ARG A 89 0.57 8.78 -3.62
CA ARG A 89 0.49 9.86 -4.61
C ARG A 89 -0.91 10.03 -5.22
N ALA A 90 -1.90 9.30 -4.72
CA ALA A 90 -3.26 9.36 -5.30
C ALA A 90 -3.82 10.78 -5.32
N ASP A 91 -3.37 11.66 -4.42
CA ASP A 91 -3.82 13.05 -4.32
C ASP A 91 -2.95 14.03 -5.12
N GLU A 92 -2.09 13.53 -5.99
CA GLU A 92 -1.20 14.32 -6.84
C GLU A 92 -0.05 15.01 -6.12
N SER A 93 -0.04 15.03 -4.80
CA SER A 93 1.08 15.60 -4.04
C SER A 93 1.50 14.63 -2.94
N VAL A 94 2.79 14.61 -2.67
CA VAL A 94 3.36 13.79 -1.62
C VAL A 94 3.77 14.72 -0.47
N THR A 95 3.17 14.53 0.69
CA THR A 95 3.46 15.34 1.87
C THR A 95 4.83 14.97 2.47
N GLY A 96 5.31 15.79 3.40
CA GLY A 96 6.54 15.48 4.14
C GLY A 96 6.45 14.16 4.89
N ALA A 97 5.32 13.91 5.56
CA ALA A 97 5.10 12.66 6.28
C ALA A 97 5.12 11.46 5.35
N GLU A 98 4.52 11.60 4.18
CA GLU A 98 4.50 10.54 3.17
C GLU A 98 5.90 10.28 2.60
N ARG A 99 6.70 11.34 2.44
CA ARG A 99 8.10 11.19 2.02
C ARG A 99 8.91 10.40 3.03
N ILE A 100 8.69 10.67 4.32
CA ILE A 100 9.35 9.92 5.40
C ILE A 100 8.92 8.45 5.35
N TYR A 101 7.62 8.20 5.17
CA TYR A 101 7.08 6.85 5.06
C TYR A 101 7.75 6.08 3.91
N LEU A 102 7.81 6.70 2.73
CA LEU A 102 8.41 6.06 1.56
C LEU A 102 9.91 5.79 1.76
N ALA A 103 10.62 6.70 2.42
CA ALA A 103 12.04 6.48 2.72
C ALA A 103 12.22 5.30 3.67
N GLN A 104 11.36 5.17 4.68
CA GLN A 104 11.41 4.04 5.60
C GLN A 104 11.08 2.73 4.88
N LEU A 105 10.10 2.75 3.99
CA LEU A 105 9.74 1.58 3.22
C LEU A 105 10.89 1.15 2.31
N ALA A 106 11.51 2.09 1.61
CA ALA A 106 12.66 1.81 0.76
C ALA A 106 13.79 1.17 1.57
N HIS A 107 14.06 1.71 2.75
CA HIS A 107 15.08 1.17 3.65
C HIS A 107 14.75 -0.27 4.03
N GLN A 108 13.52 -0.55 4.43
CA GLN A 108 13.11 -1.90 4.83
C GLN A 108 13.15 -2.89 3.66
N LEU A 109 12.95 -2.42 2.45
CA LEU A 109 13.05 -3.25 1.24
C LEU A 109 14.48 -3.37 0.73
N GLY A 110 15.43 -2.64 1.31
CA GLY A 110 16.81 -2.66 0.85
C GLY A 110 17.02 -1.93 -0.47
N LEU A 111 16.16 -0.98 -0.80
CA LEU A 111 16.28 -0.16 -2.00
C LEU A 111 17.08 1.11 -1.66
N ASP A 112 18.10 1.41 -2.46
CA ASP A 112 18.83 2.65 -2.26
C ASP A 112 18.05 3.83 -2.85
N ALA A 113 18.52 5.06 -2.58
CA ALA A 113 17.83 6.27 -3.01
C ALA A 113 17.67 6.33 -4.53
N ALA A 114 18.68 5.88 -5.28
CA ALA A 114 18.63 5.88 -6.73
C ALA A 114 17.59 4.92 -7.27
N ALA A 115 17.52 3.71 -6.69
CA ALA A 115 16.53 2.70 -7.08
C ALA A 115 15.12 3.20 -6.78
N ALA A 116 14.91 3.76 -5.59
CA ALA A 116 13.60 4.31 -5.20
C ALA A 116 13.20 5.45 -6.13
N ALA A 117 14.12 6.34 -6.46
CA ALA A 117 13.83 7.46 -7.35
C ALA A 117 13.44 6.98 -8.76
N ARG A 118 14.10 5.95 -9.27
CA ARG A 118 13.74 5.39 -10.58
C ARG A 118 12.35 4.79 -10.57
N LEU A 119 12.00 4.07 -9.51
CA LEU A 119 10.67 3.47 -9.38
C LEU A 119 9.59 4.55 -9.30
N GLU A 120 9.85 5.61 -8.53
CA GLU A 120 8.91 6.72 -8.41
C GLU A 120 8.72 7.44 -9.74
N SER A 121 9.79 7.68 -10.47
CA SER A 121 9.72 8.35 -11.78
C SER A 121 8.91 7.51 -12.76
N GLY A 122 9.13 6.22 -12.80
CA GLY A 122 8.38 5.32 -13.67
C GLY A 122 6.90 5.28 -13.31
N ALA A 123 6.59 5.18 -12.02
CA ALA A 123 5.22 5.16 -11.54
C ALA A 123 4.52 6.49 -11.80
N ALA A 124 5.20 7.61 -11.54
CA ALA A 124 4.64 8.94 -11.77
C ALA A 124 4.34 9.16 -13.25
N ALA A 125 5.24 8.77 -14.12
CA ALA A 125 5.03 8.88 -15.55
C ALA A 125 3.81 8.07 -16.01
N HIS A 126 3.65 6.87 -15.46
CA HIS A 126 2.51 6.03 -15.78
C HIS A 126 1.19 6.65 -15.28
N ILE A 127 1.17 7.16 -14.06
CA ILE A 127 0.01 7.82 -13.49
C ILE A 127 -0.38 9.03 -14.32
N ASP A 128 0.59 9.86 -14.68
CA ASP A 128 0.36 11.08 -15.46
C ASP A 128 -0.14 10.74 -16.87
N ALA A 129 0.40 9.71 -17.48
CA ALA A 129 -0.04 9.26 -18.80
C ALA A 129 -1.50 8.77 -18.75
N GLU A 130 -1.87 8.01 -17.73
CA GLU A 130 -3.25 7.53 -17.58
C GLU A 130 -4.21 8.68 -17.31
N ALA A 131 -3.82 9.62 -16.44
CA ALA A 131 -4.67 10.75 -16.06
C ALA A 131 -4.83 11.76 -17.19
N GLY A 132 -3.77 11.99 -17.98
CA GLY A 132 -3.78 12.96 -19.06
C GLY A 132 -4.18 12.42 -20.41
N LYS A 133 -4.44 11.13 -20.52
CA LYS A 133 -4.73 10.48 -21.80
C LYS A 133 -6.16 10.75 -22.23
N PRO A 134 -6.37 11.39 -23.40
CA PRO A 134 -7.71 11.57 -23.91
C PRO A 134 -8.35 10.23 -24.24
N PRO A 135 -9.62 10.04 -23.93
CA PRO A 135 -10.27 8.74 -24.14
C PRO A 135 -10.22 8.26 -25.58
N ALA A 136 -10.27 9.15 -26.52
CA ALA A 136 -10.39 8.81 -27.94
C ALA A 136 -9.06 8.78 -28.67
N SER A 137 -7.98 9.17 -28.05
CA SER A 137 -6.70 9.29 -28.77
C SER A 137 -5.75 8.15 -28.45
N SER A 138 -6.27 7.15 -27.97
CA SER A 138 -5.50 5.95 -27.70
C SER A 138 -4.71 5.47 -28.88
#